data_5b0020d2e5e4306927d2645aa968318a
#
_entry.id   5b0020d2e5e4306927d2645aa968318a
#
_cell.length_a   1.000
_cell.length_b   1.000
_cell.length_c   1.000
_cell.angle_alpha   90.00
_cell.angle_beta   90.00
_cell.angle_gamma   90.00
#
_symmetry.space_group_name_H-M   'P 1'
#
loop_
_entity.id
_entity.type
_entity.pdbx_description
1 polymer ?
#
loop_
_entity_poly.entity_id
_entity_poly.type
_entity_poly.pdbx_seq_one_letter_code
_entity_poly.pdbx_strand_id
1 'polypeptide(L)'
;YRLGQPAVINNNFLDQANIDPEEAIFDDDPNAESAEPYINLWVVRADAVDDEVLNELAELWHDERVAKAVFEESGGTTVQVQRPREELQKILDDLEAELQG
;
A
#
# COMPACT_ATOMS: atom_id res chain seq x y z
N TYR A 1 20.50 7.78 3.99
CA TYR A 1 21.01 6.59 4.67
C TYR A 1 22.54 6.66 4.80
N ARG A 2 23.02 6.50 5.99
CA ARG A 2 24.46 6.43 6.30
C ARG A 2 24.74 5.20 7.14
N LEU A 3 25.84 4.52 6.86
CA LEU A 3 26.27 3.35 7.62
C LEU A 3 26.34 3.65 9.13
N GLY A 4 25.72 2.79 9.93
CA GLY A 4 25.72 2.86 11.38
C GLY A 4 24.68 3.81 12.00
N GLN A 5 23.82 4.42 11.18
CA GLN A 5 22.70 5.24 11.68
C GLN A 5 21.35 4.61 11.28
N PRO A 6 20.39 4.51 12.19
CA PRO A 6 19.05 4.03 11.85
C PRO A 6 18.35 5.03 10.93
N ALA A 7 17.62 4.52 9.95
CA ALA A 7 16.81 5.31 9.04
C ALA A 7 15.52 4.56 8.72
N VAL A 8 14.44 5.29 8.49
CA VAL A 8 13.19 4.75 7.98
C VAL A 8 13.20 4.92 6.46
N ILE A 9 12.98 3.82 5.74
CA ILE A 9 13.04 3.79 4.27
C ILE A 9 11.81 3.05 3.76
N ASN A 10 11.07 3.66 2.85
CA ASN A 10 9.99 2.97 2.15
C ASN A 10 10.54 1.86 1.27
N ASN A 11 9.88 0.71 1.26
CA ASN A 11 10.32 -0.50 0.58
C ASN A 11 10.58 -0.31 -0.93
N ASN A 12 9.84 0.57 -1.60
CA ASN A 12 10.02 0.84 -3.03
C ASN A 12 11.33 1.56 -3.39
N PHE A 13 12.09 2.02 -2.41
CA PHE A 13 13.41 2.65 -2.63
C PHE A 13 14.59 1.74 -2.32
N LEU A 14 14.36 0.56 -1.75
CA LEU A 14 15.42 -0.34 -1.29
C LEU A 14 16.31 -0.84 -2.44
N ASP A 15 15.69 -1.30 -3.53
CA ASP A 15 16.41 -1.81 -4.69
C ASP A 15 17.31 -0.74 -5.32
N GLN A 16 16.78 0.46 -5.53
CA GLN A 16 17.53 1.59 -6.09
C GLN A 16 18.72 2.00 -5.21
N ALA A 17 18.62 1.78 -3.92
CA ALA A 17 19.66 2.09 -2.95
C ALA A 17 20.62 0.92 -2.69
N ASN A 18 20.44 -0.23 -3.32
CA ASN A 18 21.13 -1.48 -3.04
C ASN A 18 21.10 -1.87 -1.56
N ILE A 19 19.94 -1.74 -0.93
CA ILE A 19 19.71 -2.13 0.46
C ILE A 19 18.95 -3.45 0.47
N ASP A 20 19.50 -4.44 1.15
CA ASP A 20 18.84 -5.73 1.32
C ASP A 20 17.70 -5.58 2.35
N PRO A 21 16.45 -5.92 1.98
CA PRO A 21 15.33 -5.89 2.93
C PRO A 21 15.56 -6.73 4.19
N GLU A 22 16.33 -7.81 4.09
CA GLU A 22 16.65 -8.67 5.24
C GLU A 22 17.57 -8.01 6.28
N GLU A 23 18.23 -6.90 5.93
CA GLU A 23 19.02 -6.11 6.87
C GLU A 23 18.16 -5.19 7.77
N ALA A 24 16.85 -5.12 7.55
CA ALA A 24 15.96 -4.33 8.37
C ALA A 24 15.97 -4.82 9.83
N ILE A 25 16.17 -3.88 10.76
CA ILE A 25 16.08 -4.18 12.20
C ILE A 25 14.64 -4.19 12.70
N PHE A 26 13.73 -3.63 11.92
CA PHE A 26 12.29 -3.60 12.14
C PHE A 26 11.59 -3.32 10.80
N ASP A 27 10.50 -3.99 10.57
CA ASP A 27 9.55 -3.74 9.49
C ASP A 27 8.13 -3.71 10.06
N ASP A 28 7.28 -2.88 9.48
CA ASP A 28 5.88 -2.79 9.87
C ASP A 28 5.05 -3.91 9.23
N ASP A 29 3.98 -4.31 9.90
CA ASP A 29 3.01 -5.25 9.34
C ASP A 29 1.97 -4.50 8.51
N PRO A 30 1.95 -4.67 7.16
CA PRO A 30 0.99 -3.97 6.31
C PRO A 30 -0.47 -4.39 6.53
N ASN A 31 -0.72 -5.49 7.24
CA ASN A 31 -2.06 -5.94 7.62
C ASN A 31 -2.49 -5.48 9.02
N ALA A 32 -1.61 -4.83 9.76
CA ALA A 32 -1.95 -4.30 11.08
C ALA A 32 -2.93 -3.11 10.99
N GLU A 33 -3.75 -2.94 12.01
CA GLU A 33 -4.67 -1.79 12.14
C GLU A 33 -3.93 -0.45 12.03
N SER A 34 -2.73 -0.38 12.59
CA SER A 34 -1.87 0.82 12.51
C SER A 34 -1.42 1.17 11.10
N ALA A 35 -1.46 0.23 10.17
CA ALA A 35 -1.10 0.43 8.76
C ALA A 35 -2.28 0.86 7.88
N GLU A 36 -3.51 0.76 8.36
CA GLU A 36 -4.72 1.09 7.60
C GLU A 36 -4.72 2.49 7.00
N PRO A 37 -4.25 3.55 7.69
CA PRO A 37 -4.17 4.89 7.11
C PRO A 37 -3.25 5.02 5.90
N TYR A 38 -2.37 4.05 5.70
CA TYR A 38 -1.33 4.07 4.68
C TYR A 38 -1.57 3.10 3.53
N ILE A 39 -2.72 2.44 3.48
CA ILE A 39 -3.10 1.56 2.37
C ILE A 39 -3.16 2.35 1.08
N ASN A 40 -2.38 1.93 0.07
CA ASN A 40 -2.48 2.47 -1.27
C ASN A 40 -3.76 1.95 -1.93
N LEU A 41 -4.53 2.86 -2.49
CA LEU A 41 -5.84 2.54 -3.06
C LEU A 41 -6.17 3.35 -4.30
N TRP A 42 -7.13 2.89 -5.06
CA TRP A 42 -7.69 3.63 -6.19
C TRP A 42 -8.69 4.66 -5.69
N VAL A 43 -8.44 5.92 -6.01
CA VAL A 43 -9.33 7.04 -5.66
C VAL A 43 -9.97 7.56 -6.94
N VAL A 44 -11.29 7.64 -6.94
CA VAL A 44 -12.08 8.16 -8.05
C VAL A 44 -13.04 9.24 -7.54
N ARG A 45 -13.54 10.07 -8.46
CA ARG A 45 -14.60 11.01 -8.12
C ARG A 45 -15.86 10.27 -7.65
N ALA A 46 -16.61 10.88 -6.76
CA ALA A 46 -17.83 10.28 -6.21
C ALA A 46 -18.86 9.90 -7.28
N ASP A 47 -18.94 10.65 -8.39
CA ASP A 47 -19.83 10.38 -9.52
C ASP A 47 -19.31 9.29 -10.46
N ALA A 48 -18.10 8.79 -10.26
CA ALA A 48 -17.45 7.76 -11.09
C ALA A 48 -17.23 6.43 -10.35
N VAL A 49 -17.73 6.30 -9.12
CA VAL A 49 -17.55 5.10 -8.28
C VAL A 49 -18.09 3.83 -8.95
N ASP A 50 -19.17 3.95 -9.70
CA ASP A 50 -19.81 2.81 -10.38
C ASP A 50 -19.43 2.70 -11.87
N ASP A 51 -18.40 3.43 -12.31
CA ASP A 51 -17.89 3.33 -13.69
C ASP A 51 -17.26 1.95 -13.92
N GLU A 52 -17.79 1.21 -14.91
CA GLU A 52 -17.36 -0.15 -15.21
C GLU A 52 -15.88 -0.22 -15.60
N VAL A 53 -15.41 0.73 -16.41
CA VAL A 53 -14.02 0.74 -16.89
C VAL A 53 -13.05 0.98 -15.73
N LEU A 54 -13.36 1.91 -14.84
CA LEU A 54 -12.52 2.20 -13.68
C LEU A 54 -12.48 1.03 -12.70
N ASN A 55 -13.61 0.35 -12.50
CA ASN A 55 -13.67 -0.85 -11.66
C ASN A 55 -12.88 -2.01 -12.27
N GLU A 56 -12.97 -2.23 -13.59
CA GLU A 56 -12.16 -3.23 -14.29
C GLU A 56 -10.65 -2.94 -14.17
N LEU A 57 -10.24 -1.67 -14.31
CA LEU A 57 -8.85 -1.27 -14.12
C LEU A 57 -8.35 -1.55 -12.69
N ALA A 58 -9.17 -1.29 -11.69
CA ALA A 58 -8.83 -1.58 -10.29
C ALA A 58 -8.70 -3.09 -10.04
N GLU A 59 -9.55 -3.91 -10.66
CA GLU A 59 -9.48 -5.36 -10.55
C GLU A 59 -8.23 -5.94 -11.23
N LEU A 60 -7.71 -5.32 -12.29
CA LEU A 60 -6.47 -5.75 -12.93
C LEU A 60 -5.26 -5.74 -11.98
N TRP A 61 -5.30 -4.93 -10.94
CA TRP A 61 -4.26 -4.95 -9.90
C TRP A 61 -4.14 -6.31 -9.20
N HIS A 62 -5.22 -7.08 -9.17
CA HIS A 62 -5.26 -8.42 -8.58
C HIS A 62 -4.98 -9.54 -9.60
N ASP A 63 -4.73 -9.22 -10.88
CA ASP A 63 -4.29 -10.20 -11.88
C ASP A 63 -2.92 -10.77 -11.47
N GLU A 64 -2.76 -12.08 -11.57
CA GLU A 64 -1.53 -12.77 -11.14
C GLU A 64 -0.27 -12.24 -11.82
N ARG A 65 -0.37 -11.82 -13.07
CA ARG A 65 0.76 -11.26 -13.83
C ARG A 65 1.18 -9.90 -13.29
N VAL A 66 0.21 -9.07 -12.94
CA VAL A 66 0.44 -7.75 -12.32
C VAL A 66 0.99 -7.93 -10.92
N ALA A 67 0.37 -8.77 -10.11
CA ALA A 67 0.82 -9.08 -8.75
C ALA A 67 2.26 -9.59 -8.72
N LYS A 68 2.60 -10.50 -9.66
CA LYS A 68 3.95 -11.02 -9.81
C LYS A 68 4.96 -9.93 -10.18
N ALA A 69 4.62 -9.08 -11.16
CA ALA A 69 5.50 -7.99 -11.59
C ALA A 69 5.76 -6.99 -10.45
N VAL A 70 4.74 -6.62 -9.70
CA VAL A 70 4.86 -5.73 -8.54
C VAL A 70 5.70 -6.36 -7.44
N PHE A 71 5.51 -7.64 -7.16
CA PHE A 71 6.29 -8.37 -6.18
C PHE A 71 7.78 -8.44 -6.58
N GLU A 72 8.08 -8.74 -7.84
CA GLU A 72 9.45 -8.76 -8.36
C GLU A 72 10.10 -7.37 -8.34
N GLU A 73 9.37 -6.33 -8.75
CA GLU A 73 9.84 -4.94 -8.74
C GLU A 73 10.20 -4.45 -7.31
N SER A 74 9.46 -4.88 -6.32
CA SER A 74 9.70 -4.51 -4.93
C SER A 74 10.76 -5.36 -4.21
N GLY A 75 11.43 -6.27 -4.93
CA GLY A 75 12.38 -7.21 -4.30
C GLY A 75 11.69 -8.18 -3.33
N GLY A 76 10.41 -8.49 -3.55
CA GLY A 76 9.64 -9.40 -2.72
C GLY A 76 9.05 -8.79 -1.44
N THR A 77 9.05 -7.47 -1.31
CA THR A 77 8.58 -6.77 -0.09
C THR A 77 7.13 -6.29 -0.16
N THR A 78 6.55 -6.19 -1.35
CA THR A 78 5.16 -5.72 -1.52
C THR A 78 4.17 -6.76 -1.04
N VAL A 79 3.23 -6.33 -0.21
CA VAL A 79 2.07 -7.12 0.23
C VAL A 79 0.80 -6.54 -0.38
N GLN A 80 0.02 -7.39 -1.05
CA GLN A 80 -1.30 -6.99 -1.52
C GLN A 80 -2.30 -7.02 -0.36
N VAL A 81 -2.86 -5.86 -0.06
CA VAL A 81 -3.93 -5.70 0.92
C VAL A 81 -5.26 -5.64 0.18
N GLN A 82 -6.14 -6.59 0.46
CA GLN A 82 -7.48 -6.64 -0.13
C GLN A 82 -8.51 -6.25 0.92
N ARG A 83 -9.20 -5.14 0.70
CA ARG A 83 -10.26 -4.63 1.57
C ARG A 83 -11.47 -4.25 0.71
N PRO A 84 -12.70 -4.59 1.13
CA PRO A 84 -13.91 -4.14 0.45
C PRO A 84 -14.04 -2.62 0.51
N ARG A 85 -14.75 -2.06 -0.48
CA ARG A 85 -14.96 -0.60 -0.59
C ARG A 85 -15.52 0.01 0.68
N GLU A 86 -16.50 -0.65 1.29
CA GLU A 86 -17.17 -0.19 2.52
C GLU A 86 -16.20 -0.09 3.68
N GLU A 87 -15.25 -1.02 3.78
CA GLU A 87 -14.23 -1.01 4.82
C GLU A 87 -13.23 0.12 4.61
N LEU A 88 -12.78 0.35 3.37
CA LEU A 88 -11.91 1.47 3.02
C LEU A 88 -12.59 2.82 3.28
N GLN A 89 -13.88 2.93 2.96
CA GLN A 89 -14.65 4.14 3.25
C GLN A 89 -14.77 4.39 4.75
N LYS A 90 -15.00 3.33 5.53
CA LYS A 90 -15.05 3.44 6.99
C LYS A 90 -13.73 3.91 7.59
N ILE A 91 -12.60 3.38 7.11
CA ILE A 91 -11.26 3.82 7.55
C ILE A 91 -11.09 5.32 7.27
N LEU A 92 -11.48 5.78 6.09
CA LEU A 92 -11.42 7.21 5.74
C LEU A 92 -12.30 8.05 6.66
N ASP A 93 -13.55 7.64 6.88
CA ASP A 93 -14.50 8.36 7.74
C ASP A 93 -13.98 8.46 9.18
N ASP A 94 -13.39 7.38 9.70
CA ASP A 94 -12.81 7.35 11.04
C ASP A 94 -11.59 8.31 11.14
N LEU A 95 -10.72 8.33 10.13
CA LEU A 95 -9.59 9.26 10.06
C LEU A 95 -10.03 10.73 9.99
N GLU A 96 -11.05 11.02 9.18
CA GLU A 96 -11.62 12.38 9.08
C GLU A 96 -12.24 12.81 10.42
N ALA A 97 -12.92 11.90 11.11
CA ALA A 97 -13.49 12.18 12.43
C ALA A 97 -12.40 12.49 13.48
N GLU A 98 -11.28 11.78 13.46
CA GLU A 98 -10.13 12.04 14.34
C GLU A 98 -9.53 13.43 14.07
N LEU A 99 -9.43 13.84 12.81
CA LEU A 99 -8.89 15.15 12.42
C LEU A 99 -9.82 16.29 12.81
N GLN A 100 -11.13 16.06 12.85
CA GLN A 100 -12.14 17.06 13.24
C GLN A 100 -12.39 17.11 14.75
N GLY A 101 -12.03 16.08 15.45
CA GLY A 101 -12.18 15.95 16.90
C GLY A 101 -11.09 16.63 17.65
#